data_0b24eda86fcdc013dc6922466d419b9a
#
_entry.id   0b24eda86fcdc013dc6922466d419b9a
#
_cell.length_a   1.000
_cell.length_b   1.000
_cell.length_c   1.000
_cell.angle_alpha   90.00
_cell.angle_beta   90.00
_cell.angle_gamma   90.00
#
_symmetry.space_group_name_H-M   'P 1'
#
loop_
_entity.id
_entity.type
_entity.pdbx_description
1 polymer ?
#
loop_
_entity_poly.entity_id
_entity_poly.type
_entity_poly.pdbx_seq_one_letter_code
_entity_poly.pdbx_strand_id
1 'polypeptide(L)'
;MPISARGFLVLVAALCMAQVSLAQSRPAPAAAKSPPAAAGGDLPAMGVVEWLERMHAAARQRSYVGTFVVSAPAGNLSSARIWHVCEGDLQMERIEALSGPPRSTFRRNDQVVTFLPDSKVVKREKRENLEIFPSLSGAPDSSIADSYGVRAIGKDRVAGFDADVVQIEPRDGLRFGYRVWSERRSGLVVKLQTLDRDNKVIEQSAFSELQLDAPVKVHALAQMMGSTAGYRVEKSELERTTAEREGWALGKPVAGFRPVSSFRRPMGGDGLGHTMQWTFTDGLATVSLFIEPYDAQRKPEEVLLALGATYTLTRRLTGKDGDWWLTAVGEVPPQTLDAFAQNLVRAR
;
A
#
# COMPACT_ATOMS: atom_id res chain seq x y z
N MET A 1 17.49 -18.72 35.17
CA MET A 1 16.34 -17.80 35.09
C MET A 1 16.27 -17.31 33.65
N PRO A 2 15.30 -17.73 32.86
CA PRO A 2 15.17 -17.32 31.46
C PRO A 2 14.25 -16.12 31.34
N ILE A 3 14.71 -15.11 30.62
CA ILE A 3 13.93 -13.91 30.26
C ILE A 3 13.23 -14.19 28.92
N SER A 4 11.92 -14.24 28.97
CA SER A 4 11.04 -14.46 27.82
C SER A 4 11.01 -13.24 26.89
N ALA A 5 11.28 -13.46 25.61
CA ALA A 5 11.09 -12.46 24.56
C ALA A 5 9.58 -12.30 24.26
N ARG A 6 8.99 -11.19 24.65
CA ARG A 6 7.62 -10.80 24.32
C ARG A 6 7.57 -10.09 22.97
N GLY A 7 6.61 -10.49 22.16
CA GLY A 7 6.35 -9.94 20.84
C GLY A 7 5.99 -8.45 20.87
N PHE A 8 6.49 -7.74 19.88
CA PHE A 8 6.35 -6.31 19.71
C PHE A 8 5.06 -5.98 18.96
N LEU A 9 4.05 -5.57 19.71
CA LEU A 9 2.94 -4.77 19.19
C LEU A 9 3.31 -3.31 19.45
N VAL A 10 3.53 -2.52 18.41
CA VAL A 10 3.87 -1.11 18.56
C VAL A 10 2.60 -0.33 18.86
N LEU A 11 2.37 -0.07 20.15
CA LEU A 11 1.42 0.93 20.63
C LEU A 11 2.24 2.16 21.01
N VAL A 12 2.17 3.23 20.22
CA VAL A 12 2.70 4.54 20.61
C VAL A 12 1.55 5.33 21.22
N ALA A 13 1.43 5.28 22.54
CA ALA A 13 0.67 6.25 23.31
C ALA A 13 1.66 7.25 23.91
N ALA A 14 1.71 8.46 23.37
CA ALA A 14 2.46 9.57 23.96
C ALA A 14 1.57 10.29 24.96
N LEU A 15 1.96 10.22 26.23
CA LEU A 15 1.42 10.99 27.33
C LEU A 15 2.08 12.38 27.32
N CYS A 16 1.38 13.42 26.91
CA CYS A 16 1.78 14.81 27.12
C CYS A 16 0.87 15.46 28.13
N MET A 17 1.46 15.80 29.28
CA MET A 17 0.84 16.63 30.32
C MET A 17 0.58 18.04 29.82
N ALA A 18 -0.61 18.52 30.09
CA ALA A 18 -1.08 19.85 29.79
C ALA A 18 -0.34 20.91 30.61
N GLN A 19 0.22 21.90 29.95
CA GLN A 19 0.40 23.23 30.53
C GLN A 19 -0.59 24.19 29.88
N VAL A 20 -1.52 24.66 30.66
CA VAL A 20 -2.50 25.67 30.30
C VAL A 20 -1.80 27.03 30.25
N SER A 21 -1.56 27.53 29.05
CA SER A 21 -1.22 28.95 28.84
C SER A 21 -2.39 29.63 28.16
N LEU A 22 -2.98 30.57 28.87
CA LEU A 22 -3.97 31.51 28.35
C LEU A 22 -3.32 32.37 27.24
N ALA A 23 -3.62 32.09 26.00
CA ALA A 23 -3.28 32.92 24.86
C ALA A 23 -4.54 33.43 24.18
N GLN A 24 -4.60 34.75 24.06
CA GLN A 24 -5.66 35.55 23.49
C GLN A 24 -6.09 35.10 22.10
N SER A 25 -7.40 35.03 21.90
CA SER A 25 -8.06 34.72 20.64
C SER A 25 -7.72 35.78 19.55
N ARG A 26 -6.89 35.39 18.59
CA ARG A 26 -6.80 36.04 17.29
C ARG A 26 -7.91 35.50 16.38
N PRO A 27 -8.60 36.36 15.62
CA PRO A 27 -9.58 35.86 14.66
C PRO A 27 -8.88 35.00 13.58
N ALA A 28 -9.51 33.87 13.26
CA ALA A 28 -9.03 32.95 12.22
C ALA A 28 -8.96 33.69 10.86
N PRO A 29 -7.89 33.47 10.07
CA PRO A 29 -7.89 33.99 8.70
C PRO A 29 -9.00 33.29 7.90
N ALA A 30 -9.74 34.09 7.15
CA ALA A 30 -10.81 33.63 6.27
C ALA A 30 -10.30 32.52 5.36
N ALA A 31 -11.10 31.45 5.24
CA ALA A 31 -10.82 30.33 4.35
C ALA A 31 -10.47 30.85 2.95
N ALA A 32 -9.26 30.58 2.51
CA ALA A 32 -8.84 30.87 1.15
C ALA A 32 -9.76 30.10 0.20
N LYS A 33 -10.51 30.85 -0.63
CA LYS A 33 -11.31 30.28 -1.72
C LYS A 33 -10.38 29.46 -2.60
N SER A 34 -10.71 28.18 -2.81
CA SER A 34 -10.04 27.32 -3.79
C SER A 34 -9.97 28.07 -5.12
N PRO A 35 -8.81 28.12 -5.80
CA PRO A 35 -8.74 28.74 -7.10
C PRO A 35 -9.72 28.05 -8.05
N PRO A 36 -10.37 28.80 -8.98
CA PRO A 36 -11.30 28.23 -9.93
C PRO A 36 -10.54 27.17 -10.74
N ALA A 37 -11.23 26.03 -10.98
CA ALA A 37 -10.73 24.96 -11.84
C ALA A 37 -10.30 25.59 -13.18
N ALA A 38 -9.00 25.50 -13.51
CA ALA A 38 -8.49 25.93 -14.79
C ALA A 38 -9.26 25.20 -15.90
N ALA A 39 -9.84 25.95 -16.82
CA ALA A 39 -10.59 25.44 -17.95
C ALA A 39 -9.78 24.34 -18.66
N GLY A 40 -10.44 23.17 -18.90
CA GLY A 40 -9.83 22.00 -19.48
C GLY A 40 -9.14 22.30 -20.80
N GLY A 41 -7.82 22.46 -20.75
CA GLY A 41 -6.99 22.43 -21.95
C GLY A 41 -6.83 20.97 -22.39
N ASP A 42 -6.81 20.73 -23.68
CA ASP A 42 -6.80 19.44 -24.38
C ASP A 42 -5.91 18.39 -23.70
N LEU A 43 -6.51 17.62 -22.80
CA LEU A 43 -5.94 16.35 -22.35
C LEU A 43 -6.33 15.28 -23.39
N PRO A 44 -5.44 14.31 -23.64
CA PRO A 44 -5.78 13.20 -24.53
C PRO A 44 -7.09 12.53 -24.09
N ALA A 45 -7.99 12.28 -25.03
CA ALA A 45 -9.22 11.51 -24.79
C ALA A 45 -8.86 10.03 -24.64
N MET A 46 -8.29 9.65 -23.50
CA MET A 46 -7.85 8.29 -23.16
C MET A 46 -8.81 7.67 -22.15
N GLY A 47 -9.10 6.38 -22.32
CA GLY A 47 -9.83 5.59 -21.34
C GLY A 47 -9.00 5.30 -20.06
N VAL A 48 -9.65 4.74 -19.04
CA VAL A 48 -8.97 4.41 -17.78
C VAL A 48 -7.85 3.40 -17.97
N VAL A 49 -8.04 2.42 -18.86
CA VAL A 49 -7.04 1.38 -19.17
C VAL A 49 -5.79 2.03 -19.77
N GLU A 50 -5.95 2.85 -20.80
CA GLU A 50 -4.84 3.53 -21.49
C GLU A 50 -4.05 4.45 -20.54
N TRP A 51 -4.74 5.18 -19.66
CA TRP A 51 -4.08 5.99 -18.65
C TRP A 51 -3.23 5.15 -17.69
N LEU A 52 -3.78 4.04 -17.21
CA LEU A 52 -3.09 3.15 -16.29
C LEU A 52 -1.92 2.42 -16.97
N GLU A 53 -2.06 1.99 -18.22
CA GLU A 53 -0.97 1.42 -19.02
C GLU A 53 0.18 2.39 -19.20
N ARG A 54 -0.11 3.66 -19.51
CA ARG A 54 0.89 4.71 -19.63
C ARG A 54 1.65 4.93 -18.32
N MET A 55 0.92 5.03 -17.19
CA MET A 55 1.51 5.23 -15.87
C MET A 55 2.34 4.02 -15.43
N HIS A 56 1.84 2.82 -15.68
CA HIS A 56 2.52 1.57 -15.36
C HIS A 56 3.81 1.42 -16.18
N ALA A 57 3.75 1.68 -17.49
CA ALA A 57 4.92 1.65 -18.37
C ALA A 57 5.99 2.66 -17.89
N ALA A 58 5.58 3.88 -17.54
CA ALA A 58 6.49 4.91 -17.03
C ALA A 58 7.18 4.50 -15.74
N ALA A 59 6.43 3.91 -14.79
CA ALA A 59 6.98 3.45 -13.52
C ALA A 59 7.99 2.30 -13.67
N ARG A 60 7.88 1.51 -14.74
CA ARG A 60 8.71 0.32 -14.97
C ARG A 60 9.86 0.52 -15.95
N GLN A 61 9.76 1.48 -16.86
CA GLN A 61 10.71 1.62 -17.97
C GLN A 61 11.65 2.81 -17.81
N ARG A 62 11.49 3.63 -16.77
CA ARG A 62 12.34 4.79 -16.55
C ARG A 62 13.15 4.68 -15.28
N SER A 63 14.42 5.10 -15.36
CA SER A 63 15.24 5.29 -14.16
C SER A 63 14.95 6.64 -13.55
N TYR A 64 14.80 6.69 -12.24
CA TYR A 64 14.58 7.94 -11.50
C TYR A 64 15.08 7.84 -10.06
N VAL A 65 15.38 9.01 -9.50
CA VAL A 65 15.66 9.20 -8.07
C VAL A 65 14.76 10.31 -7.57
N GLY A 66 14.13 10.11 -6.42
CA GLY A 66 13.28 11.14 -5.86
C GLY A 66 13.06 10.97 -4.36
N THR A 67 12.59 12.03 -3.74
CA THR A 67 12.07 12.03 -2.38
C THR A 67 10.58 12.24 -2.44
N PHE A 68 9.81 11.36 -1.85
CA PHE A 68 8.36 11.50 -1.77
C PHE A 68 7.87 11.57 -0.33
N VAL A 69 6.73 12.22 -0.17
CA VAL A 69 6.06 12.43 1.10
C VAL A 69 4.68 11.82 1.02
N VAL A 70 4.30 11.06 2.04
CA VAL A 70 2.94 10.54 2.24
C VAL A 70 2.33 11.26 3.42
N SER A 71 1.12 11.77 3.24
CA SER A 71 0.38 12.49 4.28
C SER A 71 -1.08 12.04 4.33
N ALA A 72 -1.63 11.97 5.54
CA ALA A 72 -3.04 11.70 5.80
C ALA A 72 -3.63 12.79 6.72
N PRO A 73 -4.95 13.05 6.66
CA PRO A 73 -5.61 14.11 7.43
C PRO A 73 -5.43 14.02 8.94
N ALA A 74 -5.18 12.81 9.48
CA ALA A 74 -4.91 12.60 10.90
C ALA A 74 -3.55 13.13 11.38
N GLY A 75 -2.82 13.88 10.52
CA GLY A 75 -1.51 14.47 10.85
C GLY A 75 -0.33 13.53 10.64
N ASN A 76 -0.55 12.32 10.15
CA ASN A 76 0.52 11.39 9.81
C ASN A 76 1.26 11.90 8.58
N LEU A 77 2.56 12.13 8.75
CA LEU A 77 3.48 12.52 7.69
C LEU A 77 4.65 11.56 7.69
N SER A 78 4.93 10.96 6.54
CA SER A 78 6.13 10.17 6.34
C SER A 78 6.82 10.55 5.05
N SER A 79 8.13 10.36 4.99
CA SER A 79 8.93 10.61 3.81
C SER A 79 9.89 9.46 3.54
N ALA A 80 10.16 9.22 2.26
CA ALA A 80 11.12 8.23 1.83
C ALA A 80 11.83 8.69 0.55
N ARG A 81 13.04 8.19 0.36
CA ARG A 81 13.79 8.37 -0.88
C ARG A 81 13.79 7.09 -1.68
N ILE A 82 13.54 7.22 -2.98
CA ILE A 82 13.49 6.11 -3.92
C ILE A 82 14.58 6.26 -4.97
N TRP A 83 15.24 5.17 -5.28
CA TRP A 83 16.10 4.96 -6.45
C TRP A 83 15.49 3.83 -7.25
N HIS A 84 15.13 4.10 -8.48
CA HIS A 84 14.59 3.12 -9.39
C HIS A 84 15.42 3.07 -10.66
N VAL A 85 15.72 1.86 -11.12
CA VAL A 85 16.44 1.62 -12.37
C VAL A 85 15.89 0.37 -13.05
N CYS A 86 15.83 0.42 -14.38
CA CYS A 86 15.48 -0.69 -15.24
C CYS A 86 16.55 -0.88 -16.32
N GLU A 87 16.92 -2.13 -16.57
CA GLU A 87 17.82 -2.56 -17.65
C GLU A 87 17.20 -3.81 -18.31
N GLY A 88 16.54 -3.64 -19.46
CA GLY A 88 15.72 -4.69 -20.07
C GLY A 88 14.63 -5.18 -19.11
N ASP A 89 14.56 -6.48 -18.84
CA ASP A 89 13.59 -7.08 -17.92
C ASP A 89 13.97 -6.96 -16.44
N LEU A 90 15.17 -6.48 -16.15
CA LEU A 90 15.64 -6.30 -14.78
C LEU A 90 15.18 -4.96 -14.22
N GLN A 91 14.39 -5.02 -13.17
CA GLN A 91 14.02 -3.86 -12.37
C GLN A 91 14.69 -3.95 -11.00
N MET A 92 15.27 -2.84 -10.59
CA MET A 92 15.84 -2.71 -9.27
C MET A 92 15.44 -1.40 -8.62
N GLU A 93 15.12 -1.49 -7.34
CA GLU A 93 14.59 -0.40 -6.56
C GLU A 93 15.19 -0.40 -5.16
N ARG A 94 15.46 0.77 -4.63
CA ARG A 94 15.76 0.99 -3.22
C ARG A 94 14.85 2.06 -2.68
N ILE A 95 14.17 1.78 -1.57
CA ILE A 95 13.38 2.77 -0.83
C ILE A 95 13.99 2.89 0.56
N GLU A 96 14.35 4.10 0.94
CA GLU A 96 14.91 4.44 2.23
C GLU A 96 13.95 5.35 3.01
N ALA A 97 13.52 4.90 4.18
CA ALA A 97 12.70 5.71 5.07
C ALA A 97 13.53 6.90 5.58
N LEU A 98 13.01 8.12 5.43
CA LEU A 98 13.61 9.36 5.93
C LEU A 98 12.92 9.85 7.21
N SER A 99 11.80 9.24 7.58
CA SER A 99 11.06 9.49 8.81
C SER A 99 10.74 8.18 9.53
N GLY A 100 10.61 8.24 10.86
CA GLY A 100 10.41 7.06 11.70
C GLY A 100 11.68 6.20 11.85
N PRO A 101 11.54 4.93 12.28
CA PRO A 101 12.67 4.02 12.43
C PRO A 101 13.41 3.77 11.12
N PRO A 102 14.76 3.73 11.12
CA PRO A 102 15.55 3.52 9.92
C PRO A 102 15.17 2.21 9.24
N ARG A 103 14.89 2.28 7.93
CA ARG A 103 14.55 1.13 7.12
C ARG A 103 14.96 1.36 5.68
N SER A 104 15.63 0.37 5.07
CA SER A 104 15.89 0.34 3.64
C SER A 104 15.30 -0.93 3.03
N THR A 105 14.45 -0.78 2.03
CA THR A 105 13.85 -1.89 1.28
C THR A 105 14.41 -1.89 -0.13
N PHE A 106 14.99 -3.02 -0.52
CA PHE A 106 15.44 -3.27 -1.89
C PHE A 106 14.48 -4.23 -2.56
N ARG A 107 14.18 -3.96 -3.82
CA ARG A 107 13.46 -4.87 -4.70
C ARG A 107 14.32 -5.18 -5.93
N ARG A 108 14.36 -6.43 -6.30
CA ARG A 108 14.93 -6.91 -7.56
C ARG A 108 13.91 -7.88 -8.16
N ASN A 109 13.14 -7.42 -9.16
CA ASN A 109 11.99 -8.12 -9.70
C ASN A 109 11.00 -8.55 -8.57
N ASP A 110 10.85 -9.85 -8.31
CA ASP A 110 10.01 -10.43 -7.25
C ASP A 110 10.70 -10.57 -5.89
N GLN A 111 12.01 -10.35 -5.82
CA GLN A 111 12.77 -10.46 -4.57
C GLN A 111 12.76 -9.14 -3.81
N VAL A 112 12.40 -9.20 -2.54
CA VAL A 112 12.40 -8.07 -1.62
C VAL A 112 13.34 -8.35 -0.45
N VAL A 113 14.21 -7.40 -0.15
CA VAL A 113 15.12 -7.45 1.00
C VAL A 113 14.95 -6.18 1.81
N THR A 114 14.49 -6.32 3.05
CA THR A 114 14.29 -5.19 3.96
C THR A 114 15.30 -5.23 5.09
N PHE A 115 16.09 -4.18 5.20
CA PHE A 115 17.03 -3.94 6.28
C PHE A 115 16.36 -3.18 7.41
N LEU A 116 16.48 -3.67 8.63
CA LEU A 116 15.99 -3.07 9.88
C LEU A 116 17.20 -2.85 10.79
N PRO A 117 17.90 -1.70 10.68
CA PRO A 117 19.18 -1.46 11.38
C PRO A 117 19.07 -1.55 12.90
N ASP A 118 18.01 -0.99 13.50
CA ASP A 118 17.81 -0.95 14.95
C ASP A 118 17.75 -2.36 15.58
N SER A 119 17.12 -3.30 14.88
CA SER A 119 17.04 -4.70 15.32
C SER A 119 18.15 -5.60 14.76
N LYS A 120 19.01 -5.05 13.90
CA LYS A 120 20.02 -5.80 13.13
C LYS A 120 19.43 -7.02 12.40
N VAL A 121 18.27 -6.85 11.78
CA VAL A 121 17.55 -7.88 11.05
C VAL A 121 17.46 -7.50 9.57
N VAL A 122 17.69 -8.49 8.72
CA VAL A 122 17.39 -8.42 7.28
C VAL A 122 16.30 -9.44 6.99
N LYS A 123 15.17 -8.98 6.47
CA LYS A 123 14.09 -9.84 5.99
C LYS A 123 14.21 -10.06 4.49
N ARG A 124 14.18 -11.31 4.05
CA ARG A 124 14.13 -11.69 2.64
C ARG A 124 12.80 -12.35 2.33
N GLU A 125 12.11 -11.81 1.35
CA GLU A 125 10.79 -12.28 0.93
C GLU A 125 10.73 -12.35 -0.59
N LYS A 126 9.84 -13.22 -1.11
CA LYS A 126 9.37 -13.11 -2.49
C LYS A 126 8.00 -12.45 -2.48
N ARG A 127 7.82 -11.40 -3.27
CA ARG A 127 6.54 -10.72 -3.43
C ARG A 127 6.28 -10.50 -4.90
N GLU A 128 5.18 -11.02 -5.39
CA GLU A 128 4.81 -10.91 -6.82
C GLU A 128 4.29 -9.52 -7.16
N ASN A 129 3.64 -8.86 -6.21
CA ASN A 129 3.10 -7.51 -6.38
C ASN A 129 3.48 -6.64 -5.17
N LEU A 130 4.20 -5.57 -5.42
CA LEU A 130 4.40 -4.47 -4.49
C LEU A 130 3.93 -3.21 -5.21
N GLU A 131 2.75 -2.77 -4.84
CA GLU A 131 2.22 -1.49 -5.27
C GLU A 131 2.70 -0.44 -4.29
N ILE A 132 3.76 0.27 -4.65
CA ILE A 132 4.31 1.38 -3.88
C ILE A 132 4.33 2.58 -4.81
N PHE A 133 3.88 3.74 -4.32
CA PHE A 133 4.05 4.99 -5.05
C PHE A 133 5.49 5.09 -5.63
N PRO A 134 5.67 5.45 -6.89
CA PRO A 134 4.70 6.00 -7.84
C PRO A 134 3.91 4.96 -8.67
N SER A 135 4.03 3.68 -8.39
CA SER A 135 3.29 2.63 -9.08
C SER A 135 1.86 2.54 -8.54
N LEU A 136 0.87 2.63 -9.41
CA LEU A 136 -0.56 2.59 -9.04
C LEU A 136 -1.15 1.19 -9.14
N SER A 137 -0.59 0.34 -10.01
CA SER A 137 -1.14 -1.00 -10.25
C SER A 137 -0.09 -1.94 -10.84
N GLY A 138 -0.37 -3.24 -10.78
CA GLY A 138 0.20 -4.22 -11.69
C GLY A 138 -0.13 -3.90 -13.15
N ALA A 139 0.13 -4.83 -14.09
CA ALA A 139 -0.31 -4.64 -15.47
C ALA A 139 -1.85 -4.46 -15.50
N PRO A 140 -2.35 -3.34 -16.05
CA PRO A 140 -3.79 -3.11 -16.10
C PRO A 140 -4.48 -4.15 -16.98
N ASP A 141 -5.66 -4.53 -16.54
CA ASP A 141 -6.55 -5.48 -17.20
C ASP A 141 -7.74 -4.69 -17.75
N SER A 142 -8.27 -5.11 -18.91
CA SER A 142 -9.42 -4.46 -19.55
C SER A 142 -10.66 -4.42 -18.64
N SER A 143 -10.82 -5.40 -17.73
CA SER A 143 -11.92 -5.45 -16.76
C SER A 143 -11.93 -4.30 -15.75
N ILE A 144 -10.85 -3.54 -15.64
CA ILE A 144 -10.78 -2.39 -14.75
C ILE A 144 -11.77 -1.29 -15.17
N ALA A 145 -12.08 -1.20 -16.47
CA ALA A 145 -13.07 -0.27 -17.00
C ALA A 145 -14.51 -0.57 -16.53
N ASP A 146 -14.79 -1.79 -16.09
CA ASP A 146 -16.08 -2.16 -15.49
C ASP A 146 -16.24 -1.56 -14.09
N SER A 147 -15.12 -1.36 -13.40
CA SER A 147 -15.09 -0.88 -12.01
C SER A 147 -14.78 0.60 -11.88
N TYR A 148 -14.09 1.20 -12.87
CA TYR A 148 -13.65 2.59 -12.81
C TYR A 148 -13.91 3.34 -14.12
N GLY A 149 -14.21 4.62 -13.97
CA GLY A 149 -14.15 5.60 -15.05
C GLY A 149 -12.95 6.52 -14.89
N VAL A 150 -12.65 7.32 -15.92
CA VAL A 150 -11.65 8.36 -15.85
C VAL A 150 -12.22 9.68 -16.32
N ARG A 151 -11.87 10.76 -15.63
CA ARG A 151 -12.24 12.14 -15.99
C ARG A 151 -11.02 13.04 -15.98
N ALA A 152 -10.82 13.77 -17.06
CA ALA A 152 -9.80 14.80 -17.17
C ALA A 152 -10.13 15.95 -16.20
N ILE A 153 -9.15 16.37 -15.40
CA ILE A 153 -9.29 17.49 -14.45
C ILE A 153 -8.59 18.74 -14.99
N GLY A 154 -7.40 18.58 -15.58
CA GLY A 154 -6.63 19.71 -16.11
C GLY A 154 -5.14 19.46 -16.03
N LYS A 155 -4.40 20.54 -15.82
CA LYS A 155 -2.93 20.56 -15.77
C LYS A 155 -2.48 21.21 -14.48
N ASP A 156 -1.35 20.76 -13.95
CA ASP A 156 -0.75 21.27 -12.72
C ASP A 156 0.77 21.12 -12.77
N ARG A 157 1.46 21.55 -11.74
CA ARG A 157 2.92 21.41 -11.60
C ARG A 157 3.28 20.78 -10.27
N VAL A 158 4.08 19.71 -10.31
CA VAL A 158 4.51 18.96 -9.12
C VAL A 158 6.01 18.70 -9.20
N ALA A 159 6.76 18.96 -8.12
CA ALA A 159 8.21 18.75 -8.05
C ALA A 159 8.98 19.36 -9.24
N GLY A 160 8.50 20.49 -9.78
CA GLY A 160 9.11 21.16 -10.93
C GLY A 160 8.67 20.62 -12.31
N PHE A 161 7.86 19.59 -12.38
CA PHE A 161 7.38 18.98 -13.63
C PHE A 161 5.94 19.37 -13.94
N ASP A 162 5.66 19.62 -15.22
CA ASP A 162 4.30 19.78 -15.72
C ASP A 162 3.59 18.42 -15.72
N ALA A 163 2.39 18.36 -15.16
CA ALA A 163 1.62 17.15 -15.00
C ALA A 163 0.21 17.30 -15.59
N ASP A 164 -0.26 16.23 -16.23
CA ASP A 164 -1.66 16.03 -16.56
C ASP A 164 -2.38 15.46 -15.34
N VAL A 165 -3.57 16.00 -15.05
CA VAL A 165 -4.36 15.63 -13.86
C VAL A 165 -5.63 14.93 -14.29
N VAL A 166 -5.80 13.70 -13.82
CA VAL A 166 -7.01 12.92 -14.06
C VAL A 166 -7.60 12.44 -12.74
N GLN A 167 -8.91 12.24 -12.72
CA GLN A 167 -9.60 11.58 -11.62
C GLN A 167 -10.09 10.22 -12.10
N ILE A 168 -9.70 9.17 -11.41
CA ILE A 168 -10.18 7.80 -11.58
C ILE A 168 -11.33 7.63 -10.58
N GLU A 169 -12.52 7.42 -11.10
CA GLU A 169 -13.77 7.41 -10.33
C GLU A 169 -14.33 5.99 -10.24
N PRO A 170 -14.52 5.44 -9.03
CA PRO A 170 -15.15 4.14 -8.88
C PRO A 170 -16.62 4.20 -9.30
N ARG A 171 -17.11 3.11 -9.91
CA ARG A 171 -18.52 2.97 -10.31
C ARG A 171 -19.41 2.43 -9.21
N ASP A 172 -18.84 2.01 -8.09
CA ASP A 172 -19.56 1.47 -6.93
C ASP A 172 -19.01 2.01 -5.60
N GLY A 173 -19.54 1.53 -4.47
CA GLY A 173 -19.08 1.92 -3.14
C GLY A 173 -17.99 1.05 -2.55
N LEU A 174 -17.47 0.04 -3.27
CA LEU A 174 -16.50 -0.91 -2.77
C LEU A 174 -15.05 -0.45 -2.94
N ARG A 175 -14.82 0.71 -3.54
CA ARG A 175 -13.52 1.23 -3.96
C ARG A 175 -13.36 2.68 -3.58
N PHE A 176 -12.11 3.09 -3.41
CA PHE A 176 -11.75 4.51 -3.35
C PHE A 176 -11.57 5.07 -4.75
N GLY A 177 -11.75 6.39 -4.88
CA GLY A 177 -11.37 7.15 -6.06
C GLY A 177 -9.92 7.62 -5.94
N TYR A 178 -9.34 7.98 -7.09
CA TYR A 178 -7.98 8.50 -7.12
C TYR A 178 -7.92 9.76 -7.96
N ARG A 179 -7.15 10.76 -7.51
CA ARG A 179 -6.74 11.88 -8.34
C ARG A 179 -5.25 11.75 -8.58
N VAL A 180 -4.85 11.71 -9.86
CA VAL A 180 -3.50 11.35 -10.27
C VAL A 180 -2.91 12.49 -11.08
N TRP A 181 -1.70 12.86 -10.74
CA TRP A 181 -0.85 13.77 -11.50
C TRP A 181 0.25 12.95 -12.15
N SER A 182 0.23 12.85 -13.47
CA SER A 182 1.27 12.18 -14.24
C SER A 182 2.10 13.18 -15.03
N GLU A 183 3.41 13.09 -14.96
CA GLU A 183 4.31 13.94 -15.72
C GLU A 183 4.02 13.79 -17.24
N ARG A 184 3.90 14.92 -17.92
CA ARG A 184 3.30 14.97 -19.29
C ARG A 184 4.08 14.21 -20.34
N ARG A 185 5.40 14.15 -20.26
CA ARG A 185 6.26 13.50 -21.26
C ARG A 185 6.41 12.01 -20.96
N SER A 186 6.69 11.68 -19.73
CA SER A 186 6.98 10.31 -19.31
C SER A 186 5.74 9.49 -18.96
N GLY A 187 4.72 10.13 -18.40
CA GLY A 187 3.59 9.46 -17.78
C GLY A 187 3.83 9.02 -16.34
N LEU A 188 5.02 9.30 -15.75
CA LEU A 188 5.31 8.92 -14.37
C LEU A 188 4.38 9.66 -13.41
N VAL A 189 3.80 8.91 -12.47
CA VAL A 189 2.96 9.51 -11.41
C VAL A 189 3.84 10.32 -10.47
N VAL A 190 3.58 11.62 -10.38
CA VAL A 190 4.35 12.55 -9.53
C VAL A 190 3.59 12.96 -8.28
N LYS A 191 2.26 12.78 -8.29
CA LYS A 191 1.39 12.95 -7.12
C LYS A 191 0.15 12.07 -7.26
N LEU A 192 -0.30 11.53 -6.15
CA LEU A 192 -1.49 10.71 -6.03
C LEU A 192 -2.28 11.16 -4.81
N GLN A 193 -3.59 11.26 -4.95
CA GLN A 193 -4.54 11.42 -3.83
C GLN A 193 -5.53 10.26 -3.88
N THR A 194 -5.72 9.61 -2.74
CA THR A 194 -6.81 8.66 -2.53
C THR A 194 -8.02 9.43 -1.97
N LEU A 195 -9.17 9.23 -2.59
CA LEU A 195 -10.40 9.96 -2.32
C LEU A 195 -11.48 9.04 -1.76
N ASP A 196 -12.18 9.51 -0.74
CA ASP A 196 -13.39 8.84 -0.26
C ASP A 196 -14.59 9.09 -1.19
N ARG A 197 -15.77 8.58 -0.80
CA ARG A 197 -17.03 8.70 -1.57
C ARG A 197 -17.48 10.15 -1.76
N ASP A 198 -17.07 11.04 -0.85
CA ASP A 198 -17.42 12.47 -0.89
C ASP A 198 -16.32 13.29 -1.60
N ASN A 199 -15.37 12.62 -2.29
CA ASN A 199 -14.19 13.21 -2.93
C ASN A 199 -13.24 13.93 -1.96
N LYS A 200 -13.29 13.58 -0.67
CA LYS A 200 -12.36 14.10 0.33
C LYS A 200 -11.08 13.29 0.27
N VAL A 201 -9.95 13.98 0.34
CA VAL A 201 -8.62 13.35 0.38
C VAL A 201 -8.43 12.64 1.71
N ILE A 202 -8.23 11.34 1.68
CA ILE A 202 -7.92 10.50 2.84
C ILE A 202 -6.44 10.13 2.93
N GLU A 203 -5.73 10.18 1.82
CA GLU A 203 -4.28 10.05 1.76
C GLU A 203 -3.73 10.77 0.54
N GLN A 204 -2.51 11.28 0.63
CA GLN A 204 -1.80 11.89 -0.48
C GLN A 204 -0.34 11.46 -0.46
N SER A 205 0.16 11.06 -1.62
CA SER A 205 1.58 10.83 -1.88
C SER A 205 2.05 11.78 -2.99
N ALA A 206 3.20 12.44 -2.81
CA ALA A 206 3.75 13.33 -3.81
C ALA A 206 5.28 13.36 -3.74
N PHE A 207 5.93 13.47 -4.90
CA PHE A 207 7.33 13.82 -4.93
C PHE A 207 7.53 15.27 -4.46
N SER A 208 8.46 15.46 -3.54
CA SER A 208 9.01 16.78 -3.18
C SER A 208 10.24 17.12 -4.02
N GLU A 209 10.97 16.10 -4.44
CA GLU A 209 12.14 16.18 -5.31
C GLU A 209 12.13 14.97 -6.26
N LEU A 210 12.39 15.20 -7.55
CA LEU A 210 12.44 14.12 -8.54
C LEU A 210 13.48 14.45 -9.62
N GLN A 211 14.30 13.47 -9.94
CA GLN A 211 15.21 13.47 -11.07
C GLN A 211 14.84 12.30 -11.98
N LEU A 212 14.30 12.60 -13.14
CA LEU A 212 14.05 11.62 -14.20
C LEU A 212 15.37 11.29 -14.92
N ASP A 213 15.44 10.08 -15.46
CA ASP A 213 16.58 9.54 -16.20
C ASP A 213 17.90 9.67 -15.41
N ALA A 214 17.80 9.52 -14.07
CA ALA A 214 18.94 9.59 -13.17
C ALA A 214 19.91 8.42 -13.44
N PRO A 215 21.26 8.68 -13.37
CA PRO A 215 22.27 7.66 -13.68
C PRO A 215 22.42 6.64 -12.55
N VAL A 216 21.34 5.95 -12.20
CA VAL A 216 21.35 4.89 -11.19
C VAL A 216 21.98 3.63 -11.77
N LYS A 217 22.93 3.02 -11.04
CA LYS A 217 23.61 1.81 -11.48
C LYS A 217 23.00 0.57 -10.79
N VAL A 218 22.46 -0.36 -11.57
CA VAL A 218 21.92 -1.65 -11.09
C VAL A 218 22.92 -2.36 -10.20
N HIS A 219 24.18 -2.46 -10.64
CA HIS A 219 25.25 -3.13 -9.89
C HIS A 219 25.46 -2.53 -8.48
N ALA A 220 25.41 -1.21 -8.33
CA ALA A 220 25.58 -0.56 -7.03
C ALA A 220 24.41 -0.89 -6.08
N LEU A 221 23.17 -0.87 -6.56
CA LEU A 221 22.01 -1.28 -5.77
C LEU A 221 22.06 -2.77 -5.42
N ALA A 222 22.47 -3.63 -6.36
CA ALA A 222 22.60 -5.07 -6.14
C ALA A 222 23.67 -5.39 -5.07
N GLN A 223 24.80 -4.70 -5.09
CA GLN A 223 25.83 -4.83 -4.08
C GLN A 223 25.32 -4.43 -2.69
N MET A 224 24.63 -3.30 -2.58
CA MET A 224 24.00 -2.87 -1.32
C MET A 224 22.95 -3.88 -0.82
N MET A 225 22.11 -4.41 -1.71
CA MET A 225 21.11 -5.44 -1.38
C MET A 225 21.75 -6.74 -0.84
N GLY A 226 22.95 -7.07 -1.31
CA GLY A 226 23.72 -8.25 -0.89
C GLY A 226 24.49 -8.07 0.41
N SER A 227 24.75 -6.84 0.85
CA SER A 227 25.60 -6.51 2.01
C SER A 227 24.89 -6.76 3.33
N THR A 228 24.76 -8.02 3.74
CA THR A 228 24.06 -8.44 4.98
C THR A 228 24.99 -8.70 6.15
N ALA A 229 26.29 -8.38 6.05
CA ALA A 229 27.24 -8.57 7.15
C ALA A 229 26.80 -7.80 8.41
N GLY A 230 26.81 -8.45 9.55
CA GLY A 230 26.38 -7.88 10.84
C GLY A 230 24.86 -7.91 11.08
N TYR A 231 24.08 -8.49 10.17
CA TYR A 231 22.63 -8.66 10.31
C TYR A 231 22.27 -10.14 10.48
N ARG A 232 21.23 -10.40 11.27
CA ARG A 232 20.55 -11.69 11.27
C ARG A 232 19.59 -11.73 10.07
N VAL A 233 19.77 -12.71 9.19
CA VAL A 233 18.95 -12.85 7.99
C VAL A 233 17.75 -13.75 8.29
N GLU A 234 16.54 -13.20 8.18
CA GLU A 234 15.28 -13.91 8.26
C GLU A 234 14.72 -14.13 6.84
N LYS A 235 14.49 -15.37 6.48
CA LYS A 235 13.81 -15.72 5.23
C LYS A 235 12.34 -15.98 5.55
N SER A 236 11.45 -15.30 4.83
CA SER A 236 10.03 -15.64 4.89
C SER A 236 9.79 -16.87 4.01
N GLU A 237 9.53 -17.99 4.64
CA GLU A 237 9.12 -19.21 3.95
C GLU A 237 7.62 -19.11 3.65
N LEU A 238 7.30 -18.66 2.45
CA LEU A 238 5.93 -18.64 1.94
C LEU A 238 5.73 -19.89 1.09
N GLU A 239 4.88 -20.78 1.55
CA GLU A 239 4.45 -21.94 0.78
C GLU A 239 3.21 -21.57 -0.04
N ARG A 240 3.26 -21.76 -1.37
CA ARG A 240 2.06 -21.58 -2.20
C ARG A 240 1.02 -22.63 -1.84
N THR A 241 -0.22 -22.18 -1.66
CA THR A 241 -1.38 -23.03 -1.39
C THR A 241 -2.59 -22.53 -2.17
N THR A 242 -3.75 -23.14 -1.94
CA THR A 242 -5.03 -22.63 -2.44
C THR A 242 -6.02 -22.52 -1.28
N ALA A 243 -7.02 -21.66 -1.42
CA ALA A 243 -8.03 -21.49 -0.39
C ALA A 243 -8.75 -22.81 -0.08
N GLU A 244 -9.03 -23.58 -1.12
CA GLU A 244 -9.71 -24.88 -1.01
C GLU A 244 -8.87 -25.90 -0.22
N ARG A 245 -7.54 -25.94 -0.45
CA ARG A 245 -6.63 -26.82 0.33
C ARG A 245 -6.57 -26.44 1.80
N GLU A 246 -6.69 -25.14 2.09
CA GLU A 246 -6.77 -24.63 3.46
C GLU A 246 -8.18 -24.72 4.05
N GLY A 247 -9.15 -25.20 3.27
CA GLY A 247 -10.54 -25.38 3.67
C GLY A 247 -11.32 -24.08 3.76
N TRP A 248 -11.01 -23.10 2.89
CA TRP A 248 -11.69 -21.81 2.83
C TRP A 248 -12.30 -21.55 1.46
N ALA A 249 -13.42 -20.84 1.46
CA ALA A 249 -14.08 -20.36 0.25
C ALA A 249 -14.76 -19.01 0.52
N LEU A 250 -15.06 -18.27 -0.55
CA LEU A 250 -16.02 -17.17 -0.49
C LEU A 250 -17.40 -17.70 -0.91
N GLY A 251 -18.37 -17.65 0.00
CA GLY A 251 -19.76 -18.05 -0.29
C GLY A 251 -20.39 -17.19 -1.39
N LYS A 252 -20.00 -15.90 -1.44
CA LYS A 252 -20.34 -14.97 -2.52
C LYS A 252 -19.10 -14.13 -2.87
N PRO A 253 -18.71 -14.06 -4.15
CA PRO A 253 -17.61 -13.20 -4.57
C PRO A 253 -17.89 -11.73 -4.26
N VAL A 254 -16.86 -10.98 -3.88
CA VAL A 254 -16.94 -9.52 -3.78
C VAL A 254 -16.79 -8.92 -5.16
N ALA A 255 -17.76 -8.12 -5.58
CA ALA A 255 -17.87 -7.66 -6.97
C ALA A 255 -16.59 -6.96 -7.45
N GLY A 256 -16.08 -7.39 -8.61
CA GLY A 256 -14.88 -6.87 -9.26
C GLY A 256 -13.55 -7.30 -8.65
N PHE A 257 -13.54 -7.95 -7.47
CA PHE A 257 -12.32 -8.50 -6.89
C PHE A 257 -12.11 -9.96 -7.31
N ARG A 258 -10.89 -10.28 -7.74
CA ARG A 258 -10.47 -11.63 -8.10
C ARG A 258 -9.30 -12.08 -7.23
N PRO A 259 -9.19 -13.38 -6.90
CA PRO A 259 -8.05 -13.90 -6.18
C PRO A 259 -6.79 -13.85 -7.06
N VAL A 260 -5.66 -13.47 -6.47
CA VAL A 260 -4.36 -13.41 -7.17
C VAL A 260 -3.33 -14.34 -6.56
N SER A 261 -3.36 -14.55 -5.25
CA SER A 261 -2.41 -15.45 -4.60
C SER A 261 -2.93 -15.98 -3.27
N SER A 262 -2.46 -17.18 -2.92
CA SER A 262 -2.68 -17.79 -1.61
C SER A 262 -1.39 -18.40 -1.12
N PHE A 263 -1.03 -18.08 0.12
CA PHE A 263 0.19 -18.56 0.76
C PHE A 263 -0.10 -19.06 2.16
N ARG A 264 0.64 -20.11 2.56
CA ARG A 264 0.78 -20.54 3.93
C ARG A 264 2.04 -19.92 4.51
N ARG A 265 1.90 -19.29 5.68
CA ARG A 265 3.00 -18.71 6.45
C ARG A 265 3.16 -19.48 7.76
N PRO A 266 4.37 -19.85 8.18
CA PRO A 266 4.57 -20.35 9.54
C PRO A 266 4.19 -19.26 10.54
N MET A 267 3.47 -19.60 11.59
CA MET A 267 3.28 -18.71 12.72
C MET A 267 4.61 -18.59 13.46
N GLY A 268 5.09 -17.35 13.70
CA GLY A 268 6.33 -17.11 14.43
C GLY A 268 6.23 -17.60 15.88
N GLY A 269 7.28 -18.27 16.38
CA GLY A 269 7.36 -18.87 17.71
C GLY A 269 7.24 -20.40 17.66
N ASP A 270 7.11 -21.04 18.80
CA ASP A 270 7.03 -22.51 18.95
C ASP A 270 5.66 -23.09 18.51
N GLY A 271 4.86 -22.31 17.79
CA GLY A 271 3.50 -22.66 17.41
C GLY A 271 3.47 -23.62 16.23
N LEU A 272 2.81 -24.76 16.41
CA LEU A 272 2.48 -25.75 15.37
C LEU A 272 1.43 -25.23 14.35
N GLY A 273 1.18 -23.92 14.30
CA GLY A 273 0.17 -23.30 13.45
C GLY A 273 0.77 -22.58 12.23
N HIS A 274 -0.09 -22.32 11.28
CA HIS A 274 0.22 -21.47 10.15
C HIS A 274 -0.91 -20.45 9.94
N THR A 275 -0.55 -19.30 9.37
CA THR A 275 -1.49 -18.28 8.89
C THR A 275 -1.66 -18.49 7.39
N MET A 276 -2.89 -18.63 6.94
CA MET A 276 -3.21 -18.54 5.52
C MET A 276 -3.30 -17.07 5.13
N GLN A 277 -2.58 -16.68 4.10
CA GLN A 277 -2.75 -15.39 3.43
C GLN A 277 -3.46 -15.60 2.10
N TRP A 278 -4.57 -14.90 1.87
CA TRP A 278 -5.33 -14.93 0.63
C TRP A 278 -5.51 -13.51 0.12
N THR A 279 -4.99 -13.22 -1.08
CA THR A 279 -4.94 -11.87 -1.63
C THR A 279 -5.85 -11.75 -2.83
N PHE A 280 -6.60 -10.66 -2.88
CA PHE A 280 -7.51 -10.28 -3.95
C PHE A 280 -7.15 -8.92 -4.51
N THR A 281 -7.45 -8.67 -5.77
CA THR A 281 -7.32 -7.36 -6.41
C THR A 281 -8.47 -7.13 -7.39
N ASP A 282 -8.77 -5.86 -7.61
CA ASP A 282 -9.65 -5.39 -8.70
C ASP A 282 -8.85 -4.74 -9.84
N GLY A 283 -7.51 -4.81 -9.75
CA GLY A 283 -6.57 -4.20 -10.69
C GLY A 283 -5.96 -2.88 -10.19
N LEU A 284 -6.59 -2.17 -9.25
CA LEU A 284 -6.06 -0.97 -8.60
C LEU A 284 -5.91 -1.16 -7.09
N ALA A 285 -6.93 -1.68 -6.44
CA ALA A 285 -6.92 -1.94 -5.01
C ALA A 285 -6.60 -3.41 -4.72
N THR A 286 -6.01 -3.65 -3.56
CA THR A 286 -5.66 -4.98 -3.08
C THR A 286 -6.23 -5.21 -1.69
N VAL A 287 -6.80 -6.40 -1.47
CA VAL A 287 -7.27 -6.87 -0.16
C VAL A 287 -6.55 -8.17 0.18
N SER A 288 -5.92 -8.21 1.34
CA SER A 288 -5.29 -9.42 1.88
C SER A 288 -6.04 -9.91 3.11
N LEU A 289 -6.45 -11.16 3.10
CA LEU A 289 -7.05 -11.87 4.22
C LEU A 289 -5.99 -12.73 4.88
N PHE A 290 -5.76 -12.55 6.17
CA PHE A 290 -4.91 -13.40 6.99
C PHE A 290 -5.82 -14.19 7.93
N ILE A 291 -5.74 -15.50 7.85
CA ILE A 291 -6.63 -16.40 8.58
C ILE A 291 -5.75 -17.34 9.40
N GLU A 292 -5.95 -17.33 10.72
CA GLU A 292 -5.19 -18.16 11.65
C GLU A 292 -6.11 -18.81 12.71
N PRO A 293 -5.71 -19.90 13.35
CA PRO A 293 -6.46 -20.47 14.48
C PRO A 293 -6.63 -19.41 15.57
N TYR A 294 -7.84 -19.35 16.15
CA TYR A 294 -8.11 -18.41 17.25
C TYR A 294 -7.39 -18.83 18.53
N ASP A 295 -6.59 -17.93 19.08
CA ASP A 295 -5.91 -18.12 20.34
C ASP A 295 -6.54 -17.24 21.43
N ALA A 296 -7.33 -17.85 22.30
CA ALA A 296 -8.01 -17.17 23.40
C ALA A 296 -7.02 -16.59 24.45
N GLN A 297 -5.78 -17.09 24.51
CA GLN A 297 -4.77 -16.58 25.47
C GLN A 297 -4.24 -15.22 25.03
N ARG A 298 -4.20 -14.95 23.71
CA ARG A 298 -3.79 -13.64 23.16
C ARG A 298 -4.86 -12.57 23.33
N LYS A 299 -6.12 -12.94 23.64
CA LYS A 299 -7.27 -12.03 23.78
C LYS A 299 -7.33 -10.98 22.66
N PRO A 300 -7.32 -11.42 21.39
CA PRO A 300 -7.37 -10.48 20.29
C PRO A 300 -8.71 -9.73 20.28
N GLU A 301 -8.67 -8.45 19.95
CA GLU A 301 -9.87 -7.59 19.89
C GLU A 301 -10.36 -7.43 18.47
N GLU A 302 -11.67 -7.52 18.28
CA GLU A 302 -12.31 -7.16 17.02
C GLU A 302 -12.28 -5.65 16.85
N VAL A 303 -11.55 -5.17 15.86
CA VAL A 303 -11.38 -3.74 15.63
C VAL A 303 -11.42 -3.43 14.13
N LEU A 304 -11.79 -2.19 13.84
CA LEU A 304 -11.60 -1.56 12.54
C LEU A 304 -10.65 -0.38 12.74
N LEU A 305 -9.47 -0.47 12.15
CA LEU A 305 -8.44 0.56 12.22
C LEU A 305 -8.25 1.20 10.85
N ALA A 306 -7.94 2.49 10.84
CA ALA A 306 -7.61 3.24 9.64
C ALA A 306 -6.23 3.90 9.81
N LEU A 307 -5.37 3.73 8.81
CA LEU A 307 -4.10 4.43 8.68
C LEU A 307 -4.01 4.98 7.24
N GLY A 308 -4.35 6.27 7.08
CA GLY A 308 -4.52 6.85 5.75
C GLY A 308 -5.64 6.15 4.97
N ALA A 309 -5.32 5.67 3.78
CA ALA A 309 -6.23 4.91 2.93
C ALA A 309 -6.30 3.40 3.29
N THR A 310 -5.36 2.91 4.10
CA THR A 310 -5.32 1.50 4.50
C THR A 310 -6.24 1.25 5.69
N TYR A 311 -7.17 0.31 5.53
CA TYR A 311 -8.02 -0.18 6.60
C TYR A 311 -7.62 -1.59 7.00
N THR A 312 -7.73 -1.88 8.29
CA THR A 312 -7.55 -3.21 8.87
C THR A 312 -8.78 -3.57 9.68
N LEU A 313 -9.42 -4.66 9.31
CA LEU A 313 -10.54 -5.26 10.04
C LEU A 313 -10.06 -6.55 10.69
N THR A 314 -10.28 -6.70 11.99
CA THR A 314 -10.07 -7.97 12.69
C THR A 314 -11.39 -8.54 13.18
N ARG A 315 -11.58 -9.84 13.04
CA ARG A 315 -12.84 -10.52 13.41
C ARG A 315 -12.60 -11.98 13.80
N ARG A 316 -13.33 -12.45 14.83
CA ARG A 316 -13.42 -13.86 15.14
C ARG A 316 -14.44 -14.53 14.23
N LEU A 317 -14.04 -15.64 13.64
CA LEU A 317 -14.90 -16.49 12.82
C LEU A 317 -15.20 -17.76 13.61
N THR A 318 -16.47 -17.99 13.91
CA THR A 318 -16.92 -19.17 14.67
C THR A 318 -17.26 -20.28 13.69
N GLY A 319 -16.65 -21.46 13.86
CA GLY A 319 -16.85 -22.62 13.01
C GLY A 319 -17.12 -23.89 13.79
N LYS A 320 -17.63 -24.91 13.11
CA LYS A 320 -17.88 -26.24 13.72
C LYS A 320 -16.57 -26.94 14.13
N ASP A 321 -15.49 -26.67 13.40
CA ASP A 321 -14.16 -27.29 13.58
C ASP A 321 -13.22 -26.41 14.40
N GLY A 322 -13.75 -25.45 15.17
CA GLY A 322 -13.02 -24.48 15.97
C GLY A 322 -13.19 -23.07 15.46
N ASP A 323 -12.65 -22.15 16.25
CA ASP A 323 -12.71 -20.72 15.94
C ASP A 323 -11.43 -20.28 15.26
N TRP A 324 -11.59 -19.26 14.42
CA TRP A 324 -10.52 -18.69 13.62
C TRP A 324 -10.43 -17.19 13.85
N TRP A 325 -9.28 -16.63 13.61
CA TRP A 325 -9.05 -15.19 13.62
C TRP A 325 -8.78 -14.70 12.21
N LEU A 326 -9.60 -13.76 11.77
CA LEU A 326 -9.43 -13.07 10.49
C LEU A 326 -8.82 -11.69 10.74
N THR A 327 -7.76 -11.37 9.98
CA THR A 327 -7.28 -10.01 9.76
C THR A 327 -7.39 -9.69 8.28
N ALA A 328 -8.29 -8.79 7.92
CA ALA A 328 -8.46 -8.30 6.55
C ALA A 328 -7.82 -6.91 6.44
N VAL A 329 -6.94 -6.72 5.44
CA VAL A 329 -6.21 -5.46 5.22
C VAL A 329 -6.33 -5.04 3.77
N GLY A 330 -6.59 -3.75 3.53
CA GLY A 330 -6.63 -3.24 2.15
C GLY A 330 -6.83 -1.73 2.09
N GLU A 331 -6.45 -1.14 0.94
CA GLU A 331 -6.74 0.24 0.60
C GLU A 331 -8.11 0.33 -0.08
N VAL A 332 -9.13 0.00 0.71
CA VAL A 332 -10.53 -0.06 0.28
C VAL A 332 -11.43 0.50 1.38
N PRO A 333 -12.66 0.96 1.05
CA PRO A 333 -13.63 1.34 2.07
C PRO A 333 -13.91 0.22 3.07
N PRO A 334 -14.22 0.53 4.34
CA PRO A 334 -14.47 -0.46 5.40
C PRO A 334 -15.50 -1.52 5.03
N GLN A 335 -16.58 -1.13 4.33
CA GLN A 335 -17.61 -2.07 3.89
C GLN A 335 -17.11 -3.16 2.93
N THR A 336 -16.00 -2.92 2.25
CA THR A 336 -15.39 -3.93 1.38
C THR A 336 -14.71 -5.01 2.20
N LEU A 337 -13.99 -4.64 3.27
CA LEU A 337 -13.42 -5.60 4.21
C LEU A 337 -14.52 -6.39 4.92
N ASP A 338 -15.62 -5.71 5.30
CA ASP A 338 -16.79 -6.37 5.87
C ASP A 338 -17.42 -7.37 4.89
N ALA A 339 -17.53 -7.01 3.60
CA ALA A 339 -18.05 -7.91 2.57
C ALA A 339 -17.19 -9.17 2.43
N PHE A 340 -15.86 -9.05 2.46
CA PHE A 340 -14.97 -10.20 2.49
C PHE A 340 -15.15 -11.05 3.74
N ALA A 341 -15.18 -10.41 4.92
CA ALA A 341 -15.32 -11.11 6.19
C ALA A 341 -16.65 -11.86 6.33
N GLN A 342 -17.76 -11.28 5.84
CA GLN A 342 -19.10 -11.89 5.90
C GLN A 342 -19.25 -13.06 4.91
N ASN A 343 -18.53 -13.02 3.79
CA ASN A 343 -18.63 -14.06 2.76
C ASN A 343 -17.56 -15.16 2.90
N LEU A 344 -16.61 -15.00 3.84
CA LEU A 344 -15.60 -16.02 4.11
C LEU A 344 -16.23 -17.20 4.87
N VAL A 345 -16.16 -18.39 4.31
CA VAL A 345 -16.78 -19.59 4.86
C VAL A 345 -15.80 -20.77 4.88
N ARG A 346 -15.94 -21.66 5.87
CA ARG A 346 -15.23 -22.94 5.87
C ARG A 346 -15.82 -23.82 4.76
N ALA A 347 -14.99 -24.22 3.80
CA ALA A 347 -15.34 -25.25 2.85
C ALA A 347 -15.36 -26.62 3.58
N ARG A 348 -16.36 -27.41 3.28
CA ARG A 348 -16.52 -28.77 3.84
C ARG A 348 -15.57 -29.73 3.15
#